data_2da7fa50e731577434cb900e7a5c8ac9
#
_entry.id   2da7fa50e731577434cb900e7a5c8ac9
#
_cell.length_a   1.000
_cell.length_b   1.000
_cell.length_c   1.000
_cell.angle_alpha   90.00
_cell.angle_beta   90.00
_cell.angle_gamma   90.00
#
_symmetry.space_group_name_H-M   'P 1'
#
loop_
_entity.id
_entity.type
_entity.pdbx_description
1 polymer ?
#
loop_
_entity_poly.entity_id
_entity_poly.type
_entity_poly.pdbx_seq_one_letter_code
_entity_poly.pdbx_strand_id
1 'polypeptide(L)'
;TLFRSVNTIRDDNITFDDISAVMDAGAQAGVLQKQEHHFIENVFELEERTVPSSMTTRENVVYFTLKENENSIRQKLAEYPYSKFLVCNEQIDQVIGYVDTKDILVRILNNQSLLQLNESTIRTVLIIPDTLTLSEVLDRFRSTKEKFAVVINEYALVVGVITLSDIMI
;
A
#
# COMPACT_ATOMS: atom_id res chain seq x y z
N THR A 1 -36.07 7.51 26.61
CA THR A 1 -36.41 8.83 26.10
C THR A 1 -35.19 9.73 25.99
N LEU A 2 -34.48 10.01 27.08
CA LEU A 2 -33.24 10.78 27.03
C LEU A 2 -32.16 10.07 26.21
N PHE A 3 -32.09 8.77 26.36
CA PHE A 3 -31.18 7.88 25.62
C PHE A 3 -31.46 7.87 24.11
N ARG A 4 -32.73 7.95 23.73
CA ARG A 4 -33.18 8.02 22.34
C ARG A 4 -32.78 9.34 21.67
N SER A 5 -32.90 10.42 22.42
CA SER A 5 -32.49 11.75 21.94
C SER A 5 -30.98 11.84 21.71
N VAL A 6 -30.19 11.24 22.61
CA VAL A 6 -28.73 11.21 22.46
C VAL A 6 -28.30 10.38 21.25
N ASN A 7 -28.96 9.24 20.97
CA ASN A 7 -28.69 8.46 19.79
C ASN A 7 -29.08 9.19 18.49
N THR A 8 -30.18 9.90 18.48
CA THR A 8 -30.61 10.71 17.35
C THR A 8 -29.62 11.84 17.06
N ILE A 9 -29.09 12.48 18.10
CA ILE A 9 -28.05 13.52 17.97
C ILE A 9 -26.73 12.93 17.45
N ARG A 10 -26.38 11.68 17.81
CA ARG A 10 -25.18 10.99 17.30
C ARG A 10 -25.30 10.64 15.81
N ASP A 11 -26.50 10.25 15.36
CA ASP A 11 -26.76 9.96 13.96
C ASP A 11 -26.78 11.25 13.12
N ASP A 12 -26.97 12.40 13.74
CA ASP A 12 -26.99 13.69 13.08
C ASP A 12 -25.59 14.32 13.00
N ASN A 13 -24.65 13.64 12.30
CA ASN A 13 -23.62 14.36 11.58
C ASN A 13 -22.47 14.93 12.40
N ILE A 14 -21.82 14.11 13.22
CA ILE A 14 -20.46 14.43 13.62
C ILE A 14 -19.55 14.20 12.41
N THR A 15 -19.08 15.29 11.83
CA THR A 15 -18.18 15.26 10.69
C THR A 15 -16.72 15.18 11.14
N PHE A 16 -15.83 14.85 10.19
CA PHE A 16 -14.39 14.93 10.43
C PHE A 16 -13.98 16.36 10.89
N ASP A 17 -14.60 17.39 10.30
CA ASP A 17 -14.31 18.78 10.68
C ASP A 17 -14.69 19.09 12.13
N ASP A 18 -15.78 18.52 12.63
CA ASP A 18 -16.21 18.68 14.02
C ASP A 18 -15.20 18.02 14.98
N ILE A 19 -14.74 16.83 14.65
CA ILE A 19 -13.72 16.13 15.45
C ILE A 19 -12.41 16.90 15.41
N SER A 20 -12.00 17.38 14.26
CA SER A 20 -10.79 18.18 14.10
C SER A 20 -10.84 19.45 14.94
N ALA A 21 -11.98 20.13 14.98
CA ALA A 21 -12.18 21.31 15.79
C ALA A 21 -12.04 21.02 17.29
N VAL A 22 -12.60 19.91 17.77
CA VAL A 22 -12.45 19.46 19.17
C VAL A 22 -11.01 19.12 19.48
N MET A 23 -10.29 18.49 18.56
CA MET A 23 -8.87 18.17 18.72
C MET A 23 -8.02 19.43 18.79
N ASP A 24 -8.28 20.42 17.95
CA ASP A 24 -7.60 21.73 17.97
C ASP A 24 -7.82 22.43 19.29
N ALA A 25 -9.05 22.44 19.78
CA ALA A 25 -9.36 23.01 21.09
C ALA A 25 -8.64 22.28 22.22
N GLY A 26 -8.54 20.95 22.15
CA GLY A 26 -7.79 20.13 23.12
C GLY A 26 -6.30 20.44 23.12
N ALA A 27 -5.71 20.63 21.94
CA ALA A 27 -4.31 20.98 21.78
C ALA A 27 -4.03 22.40 22.35
N GLN A 28 -4.90 23.37 22.06
CA GLN A 28 -4.79 24.73 22.57
C GLN A 28 -4.96 24.78 24.09
N ALA A 29 -5.82 23.96 24.65
CA ALA A 29 -6.02 23.84 26.08
C ALA A 29 -4.93 23.06 26.83
N GLY A 30 -3.96 22.48 26.09
CA GLY A 30 -2.88 21.68 26.68
C GLY A 30 -3.28 20.26 27.08
N VAL A 31 -4.49 19.81 26.72
CA VAL A 31 -4.96 18.45 26.98
C VAL A 31 -4.30 17.44 26.05
N LEU A 32 -4.11 17.84 24.79
CA LEU A 32 -3.39 17.05 23.80
C LEU A 32 -2.02 17.66 23.54
N GLN A 33 -1.00 16.83 23.53
CA GLN A 33 0.32 17.24 23.05
C GLN A 33 0.28 17.41 21.54
N LYS A 34 1.12 18.31 21.02
CA LYS A 34 1.18 18.60 19.58
C LYS A 34 1.40 17.35 18.73
N GLN A 35 2.24 16.43 19.19
CA GLN A 35 2.52 15.17 18.51
C GLN A 35 1.31 14.23 18.52
N GLU A 36 0.60 14.14 19.63
CA GLU A 36 -0.61 13.33 19.74
C GLU A 36 -1.71 13.86 18.82
N HIS A 37 -1.90 15.16 18.78
CA HIS A 37 -2.84 15.82 17.89
C HIS A 37 -2.54 15.49 16.43
N HIS A 38 -1.29 15.62 16.01
CA HIS A 38 -0.86 15.33 14.65
C HIS A 38 -1.04 13.84 14.29
N PHE A 39 -0.72 12.96 15.23
CA PHE A 39 -0.92 11.52 15.06
C PHE A 39 -2.39 11.16 14.84
N ILE A 40 -3.29 11.71 15.65
CA ILE A 40 -4.72 11.47 15.52
C ILE A 40 -5.26 12.01 14.18
N GLU A 41 -4.83 13.21 13.76
CA GLU A 41 -5.19 13.75 12.45
C GLU A 41 -4.78 12.81 11.32
N ASN A 42 -3.56 12.27 11.36
CA ASN A 42 -3.08 11.33 10.35
C ASN A 42 -3.91 10.05 10.31
N VAL A 43 -4.35 9.54 11.44
CA VAL A 43 -5.22 8.36 11.51
C VAL A 43 -6.57 8.64 10.82
N PHE A 44 -7.17 9.81 11.05
CA PHE A 44 -8.42 10.20 10.40
C PHE A 44 -8.24 10.37 8.89
N GLU A 45 -7.11 10.91 8.44
CA GLU A 45 -6.80 11.02 7.02
C GLU A 45 -6.78 9.66 6.32
N LEU A 46 -6.29 8.62 6.99
CA LEU A 46 -6.25 7.26 6.42
C LEU A 46 -7.64 6.70 6.15
N GLU A 47 -8.66 7.12 6.89
CA GLU A 47 -10.03 6.71 6.68
C GLU A 47 -10.73 7.45 5.54
N GLU A 48 -10.24 8.63 5.17
CA GLU A 48 -10.80 9.45 4.11
C GLU A 48 -10.08 9.29 2.77
N ARG A 49 -8.76 9.11 2.81
CA ARG A 49 -7.96 8.98 1.59
C ARG A 49 -8.10 7.59 0.99
N THR A 50 -8.25 7.54 -0.32
CA THR A 50 -8.30 6.30 -1.08
C THR A 50 -6.92 5.91 -1.61
N VAL A 51 -6.79 4.67 -2.04
CA VAL A 51 -5.55 4.07 -2.53
C VAL A 51 -4.87 4.92 -3.61
N PRO A 52 -5.57 5.47 -4.63
CA PRO A 52 -4.91 6.24 -5.69
C PRO A 52 -4.13 7.46 -5.19
N SER A 53 -4.47 7.98 -4.02
CA SER A 53 -3.78 9.15 -3.46
C SER A 53 -2.34 8.86 -3.00
N SER A 54 -1.99 7.59 -2.79
CA SER A 54 -0.69 7.19 -2.23
C SER A 54 0.02 6.10 -3.01
N MET A 55 -0.63 5.47 -3.99
CA MET A 55 -0.03 4.40 -4.78
C MET A 55 1.00 4.94 -5.78
N THR A 56 1.90 4.06 -6.21
CA THR A 56 2.69 4.28 -7.43
C THR A 56 1.81 3.97 -8.62
N THR A 57 1.66 4.92 -9.53
CA THR A 57 0.79 4.77 -10.71
C THR A 57 1.36 3.77 -11.71
N ARG A 58 0.49 3.18 -12.51
CA ARG A 58 0.83 2.16 -13.51
C ARG A 58 2.06 2.52 -14.36
N GLU A 59 2.14 3.75 -14.81
CA GLU A 59 3.22 4.22 -15.68
C GLU A 59 4.58 4.22 -15.00
N ASN A 60 4.60 4.28 -13.68
CA ASN A 60 5.81 4.35 -12.87
C ASN A 60 6.16 3.02 -12.20
N VAL A 61 5.36 1.98 -12.40
CA VAL A 61 5.64 0.66 -11.84
C VAL A 61 6.80 0.00 -12.58
N VAL A 62 7.83 -0.38 -11.84
CA VAL A 62 8.94 -1.18 -12.35
C VAL A 62 8.65 -2.64 -12.04
N TYR A 63 8.67 -3.47 -13.05
CA TYR A 63 8.37 -4.89 -12.91
C TYR A 63 9.30 -5.75 -13.76
N PHE A 64 9.39 -7.02 -13.43
CA PHE A 64 10.08 -8.02 -14.22
C PHE A 64 9.07 -8.83 -15.02
N THR A 65 9.47 -9.25 -16.22
CA THR A 65 8.71 -10.26 -16.98
C THR A 65 9.34 -11.64 -16.77
N LEU A 66 8.58 -12.69 -17.03
CA LEU A 66 9.10 -14.07 -16.92
C LEU A 66 10.27 -14.35 -17.86
N LYS A 67 10.35 -13.62 -18.96
CA LYS A 67 11.41 -13.75 -19.98
C LYS A 67 12.53 -12.72 -19.84
N GLU A 68 12.55 -11.97 -18.75
CA GLU A 68 13.58 -10.95 -18.52
C GLU A 68 14.97 -11.59 -18.49
N ASN A 69 15.92 -11.01 -19.23
CA ASN A 69 17.29 -11.49 -19.17
C ASN A 69 18.01 -11.06 -17.89
N GLU A 70 19.08 -11.76 -17.56
CA GLU A 70 19.81 -11.53 -16.32
C GLU A 70 20.40 -10.12 -16.22
N ASN A 71 20.90 -9.58 -17.32
CA ASN A 71 21.46 -8.23 -17.34
C ASN A 71 20.40 -7.18 -17.04
N SER A 72 19.20 -7.34 -17.58
CA SER A 72 18.07 -6.43 -17.29
C SER A 72 17.65 -6.50 -15.83
N ILE A 73 17.59 -7.70 -15.24
CA ILE A 73 17.28 -7.89 -13.82
C ILE A 73 18.33 -7.18 -12.96
N ARG A 74 19.62 -7.39 -13.23
CA ARG A 74 20.71 -6.75 -12.49
C ARG A 74 20.67 -5.24 -12.61
N GLN A 75 20.38 -4.72 -13.81
CA GLN A 75 20.28 -3.28 -14.05
C GLN A 75 19.13 -2.66 -13.26
N LYS A 76 17.96 -3.28 -13.27
CA LYS A 76 16.81 -2.80 -12.50
C LYS A 76 17.06 -2.83 -10.99
N LEU A 77 17.72 -3.87 -10.48
CA LEU A 77 18.10 -3.97 -9.08
C LEU A 77 19.07 -2.85 -8.67
N ALA A 78 20.01 -2.51 -9.55
CA ALA A 78 20.99 -1.46 -9.28
C ALA A 78 20.39 -0.06 -9.37
N GLU A 79 19.44 0.14 -10.29
CA GLU A 79 18.84 1.45 -10.56
C GLU A 79 17.73 1.80 -9.56
N TYR A 80 16.93 0.80 -9.12
CA TYR A 80 15.76 1.03 -8.28
C TYR A 80 15.96 0.41 -6.89
N PRO A 81 15.93 1.22 -5.81
CA PRO A 81 16.17 0.72 -4.45
C PRO A 81 14.90 0.15 -3.81
N TYR A 82 14.15 -0.64 -4.55
CA TYR A 82 12.91 -1.24 -4.06
C TYR A 82 13.19 -2.57 -3.37
N SER A 83 12.43 -2.88 -2.33
CA SER A 83 12.53 -4.17 -1.64
C SER A 83 11.77 -5.28 -2.35
N LYS A 84 10.80 -4.93 -3.19
CA LYS A 84 9.94 -5.87 -3.92
C LYS A 84 9.71 -5.38 -5.34
N PHE A 85 9.66 -6.34 -6.27
CA PHE A 85 9.34 -6.07 -7.68
C PHE A 85 8.20 -6.97 -8.11
N LEU A 86 7.24 -6.38 -8.79
CA LEU A 86 6.16 -7.11 -9.43
C LEU A 86 6.70 -8.00 -10.55
N VAL A 87 6.15 -9.20 -10.70
CA VAL A 87 6.49 -10.12 -11.80
C VAL A 87 5.25 -10.35 -12.63
N CYS A 88 5.37 -10.14 -13.92
CA CYS A 88 4.29 -10.25 -14.88
C CYS A 88 4.68 -11.17 -16.03
N ASN A 89 3.67 -11.74 -16.70
CA ASN A 89 3.84 -12.48 -17.93
C ASN A 89 3.67 -11.51 -19.12
N GLU A 90 4.78 -11.01 -19.64
CA GLU A 90 4.86 -10.04 -20.77
C GLU A 90 4.38 -8.64 -20.44
N GLN A 91 3.17 -8.44 -19.92
CA GLN A 91 2.56 -7.13 -19.68
C GLN A 91 2.12 -6.96 -18.23
N ILE A 92 2.03 -5.71 -17.80
CA ILE A 92 1.67 -5.36 -16.41
C ILE A 92 0.29 -5.90 -15.99
N ASP A 93 -0.65 -6.07 -16.92
CA ASP A 93 -1.97 -6.61 -16.61
C ASP A 93 -1.97 -8.13 -16.41
N GLN A 94 -0.87 -8.79 -16.72
CA GLN A 94 -0.69 -10.23 -16.56
C GLN A 94 0.16 -10.53 -15.33
N VAL A 95 -0.34 -10.14 -14.17
CA VAL A 95 0.38 -10.28 -12.90
C VAL A 95 0.50 -11.76 -12.51
N ILE A 96 1.73 -12.19 -12.22
CA ILE A 96 2.04 -13.53 -11.70
C ILE A 96 2.21 -13.48 -10.19
N GLY A 97 2.94 -12.48 -9.69
CA GLY A 97 3.26 -12.34 -8.28
C GLY A 97 4.32 -11.28 -8.07
N TYR A 98 5.11 -11.41 -7.03
CA TYR A 98 6.23 -10.51 -6.78
C TYR A 98 7.48 -11.29 -6.34
N VAL A 99 8.63 -10.67 -6.48
CA VAL A 99 9.89 -11.18 -5.94
C VAL A 99 10.44 -10.20 -4.91
N ASP A 100 11.05 -10.74 -3.88
CA ASP A 100 11.77 -9.96 -2.88
C ASP A 100 13.20 -9.75 -3.38
N THR A 101 13.67 -8.52 -3.37
CA THR A 101 15.04 -8.17 -3.77
C THR A 101 16.07 -8.96 -3.02
N LYS A 102 15.83 -9.21 -1.73
CA LYS A 102 16.70 -10.01 -0.88
C LYS A 102 16.90 -11.42 -1.42
N ASP A 103 15.82 -12.06 -1.89
CA ASP A 103 15.90 -13.42 -2.46
C ASP A 103 16.74 -13.45 -3.74
N ILE A 104 16.61 -12.43 -4.57
CA ILE A 104 17.41 -12.31 -5.79
C ILE A 104 18.88 -12.08 -5.48
N LEU A 105 19.17 -11.22 -4.51
CA LEU A 105 20.56 -10.95 -4.08
C LEU A 105 21.23 -12.20 -3.52
N VAL A 106 20.51 -13.04 -2.78
CA VAL A 106 21.03 -14.33 -2.29
C VAL A 106 21.39 -15.24 -3.47
N ARG A 107 20.58 -15.28 -4.51
CA ARG A 107 20.90 -16.05 -5.71
C ARG A 107 22.17 -15.55 -6.40
N ILE A 108 22.31 -14.23 -6.52
CA ILE A 108 23.51 -13.62 -7.11
C ILE A 108 24.75 -13.99 -6.30
N LEU A 109 24.70 -13.90 -4.98
CA LEU A 109 25.82 -14.23 -4.09
C LEU A 109 26.19 -15.72 -4.15
N ASN A 110 25.22 -16.58 -4.42
CA ASN A 110 25.42 -18.03 -4.56
C ASN A 110 25.74 -18.47 -6.00
N ASN A 111 25.93 -17.52 -6.91
CA ASN A 111 26.16 -17.76 -8.34
C ASN A 111 25.07 -18.61 -9.00
N GLN A 112 23.84 -18.47 -8.55
CA GLN A 112 22.69 -19.13 -9.14
C GLN A 112 22.14 -18.31 -10.31
N SER A 113 21.54 -19.00 -11.30
CA SER A 113 20.98 -18.34 -12.47
C SER A 113 19.77 -17.51 -12.11
N LEU A 114 19.66 -16.31 -12.71
CA LEU A 114 18.48 -15.43 -12.65
C LEU A 114 17.58 -15.57 -13.89
N LEU A 115 17.97 -16.41 -14.85
CA LEU A 115 17.26 -16.52 -16.14
C LEU A 115 15.86 -17.11 -16.01
N GLN A 116 15.57 -17.80 -14.91
CA GLN A 116 14.25 -18.35 -14.65
C GLN A 116 13.82 -17.97 -13.25
N LEU A 117 12.93 -17.00 -13.17
CA LEU A 117 12.17 -16.75 -11.97
C LEU A 117 11.16 -17.89 -11.83
N ASN A 118 11.37 -18.78 -10.90
CA ASN A 118 10.55 -19.96 -10.70
C ASN A 118 9.56 -19.78 -9.52
N GLU A 119 8.66 -20.74 -9.36
CA GLU A 119 7.64 -20.73 -8.31
C GLU A 119 8.22 -20.58 -6.90
N SER A 120 9.45 -21.04 -6.67
CA SER A 120 10.09 -20.91 -5.34
C SER A 120 10.56 -19.49 -5.04
N THR A 121 10.76 -18.67 -6.07
CA THR A 121 11.20 -17.27 -5.95
C THR A 121 10.03 -16.29 -6.01
N ILE A 122 9.02 -16.60 -6.82
CA ILE A 122 7.84 -15.75 -7.00
C ILE A 122 6.84 -16.02 -5.89
N ARG A 123 6.46 -14.95 -5.17
CA ARG A 123 5.48 -15.00 -4.09
C ARG A 123 4.14 -14.50 -4.60
N THR A 124 3.06 -15.02 -4.00
CA THR A 124 1.70 -14.54 -4.29
C THR A 124 1.55 -13.09 -3.86
N VAL A 125 1.09 -12.23 -4.76
CA VAL A 125 0.87 -10.82 -4.48
C VAL A 125 -0.59 -10.57 -4.08
N LEU A 126 -0.78 -9.69 -3.10
CA LEU A 126 -2.10 -9.22 -2.71
C LEU A 126 -2.65 -8.31 -3.82
N ILE A 127 -3.90 -8.51 -4.21
CA ILE A 127 -4.60 -7.69 -5.21
C ILE A 127 -5.76 -7.00 -4.51
N ILE A 128 -5.83 -5.68 -4.65
CA ILE A 128 -6.86 -4.85 -4.02
C ILE A 128 -7.53 -3.94 -5.03
N PRO A 129 -8.82 -3.62 -4.84
CA PRO A 129 -9.50 -2.64 -5.67
C PRO A 129 -9.05 -1.20 -5.35
N ASP A 130 -9.11 -0.33 -6.34
CA ASP A 130 -8.73 1.08 -6.21
C ASP A 130 -9.71 1.92 -5.37
N THR A 131 -10.85 1.33 -5.01
CA THR A 131 -11.89 2.00 -4.20
C THR A 131 -11.64 1.94 -2.70
N LEU A 132 -10.68 1.14 -2.23
CA LEU A 132 -10.37 1.02 -0.81
C LEU A 132 -9.79 2.32 -0.26
N THR A 133 -10.12 2.61 1.00
CA THR A 133 -9.42 3.64 1.77
C THR A 133 -8.06 3.11 2.23
N LEU A 134 -7.16 4.01 2.58
CA LEU A 134 -5.85 3.62 3.11
C LEU A 134 -5.98 2.81 4.40
N SER A 135 -6.97 3.12 5.23
CA SER A 135 -7.28 2.35 6.44
C SER A 135 -7.66 0.90 6.10
N GLU A 136 -8.51 0.71 5.09
CA GLU A 136 -8.89 -0.62 4.63
C GLU A 136 -7.70 -1.41 4.05
N VAL A 137 -6.79 -0.73 3.37
CA VAL A 137 -5.55 -1.34 2.88
C VAL A 137 -4.66 -1.80 4.03
N LEU A 138 -4.52 -0.99 5.07
CA LEU A 138 -3.78 -1.39 6.28
C LEU A 138 -4.36 -2.64 6.92
N ASP A 139 -5.68 -2.73 6.99
CA ASP A 139 -6.35 -3.92 7.51
C ASP A 139 -6.05 -5.16 6.67
N ARG A 140 -6.03 -5.01 5.33
CA ARG A 140 -5.66 -6.09 4.41
C ARG A 140 -4.21 -6.52 4.62
N PHE A 141 -3.29 -5.57 4.73
CA PHE A 141 -1.87 -5.87 5.00
C PHE A 141 -1.70 -6.60 6.32
N ARG A 142 -2.40 -6.17 7.35
CA ARG A 142 -2.32 -6.80 8.66
C ARG A 142 -2.88 -8.23 8.66
N SER A 143 -4.03 -8.44 8.05
CA SER A 143 -4.67 -9.76 8.00
C SER A 143 -3.92 -10.77 7.14
N THR A 144 -3.29 -10.32 6.07
CA THR A 144 -2.52 -11.17 5.14
C THR A 144 -1.04 -11.24 5.49
N LYS A 145 -0.55 -10.39 6.40
CA LYS A 145 0.87 -10.20 6.72
C LYS A 145 1.71 -9.79 5.51
N GLU A 146 1.09 -9.14 4.54
CA GLU A 146 1.77 -8.61 3.36
C GLU A 146 2.04 -7.11 3.53
N LYS A 147 2.99 -6.60 2.73
CA LYS A 147 3.40 -5.18 2.74
C LYS A 147 3.38 -4.56 1.35
N PHE A 148 2.89 -5.29 0.36
CA PHE A 148 2.90 -4.91 -1.04
C PHE A 148 1.64 -5.44 -1.71
N ALA A 149 0.99 -4.60 -2.50
CA ALA A 149 -0.24 -4.96 -3.19
C ALA A 149 -0.31 -4.36 -4.58
N VAL A 150 -0.94 -5.07 -5.48
CA VAL A 150 -1.34 -4.57 -6.80
C VAL A 150 -2.73 -3.96 -6.68
N VAL A 151 -2.91 -2.79 -7.26
CA VAL A 151 -4.18 -2.06 -7.28
C VAL A 151 -4.81 -2.22 -8.66
N ILE A 152 -6.05 -2.68 -8.68
CA ILE A 152 -6.83 -2.87 -9.92
C ILE A 152 -8.08 -2.01 -9.92
N ASN A 153 -8.56 -1.69 -11.13
CA ASN A 153 -9.84 -1.00 -11.31
C ASN A 153 -10.98 -2.00 -11.54
N GLU A 154 -12.17 -1.48 -11.82
CA GLU A 154 -13.38 -2.29 -12.08
C GLU A 154 -13.27 -3.20 -13.32
N TYR A 155 -12.33 -2.93 -14.21
CA TYR A 155 -12.07 -3.76 -15.39
C TYR A 155 -10.95 -4.79 -15.17
N ALA A 156 -10.50 -4.96 -13.92
CA ALA A 156 -9.39 -5.82 -13.54
C ALA A 156 -8.05 -5.43 -14.20
N LEU A 157 -7.90 -4.18 -14.60
CA LEU A 157 -6.66 -3.63 -15.11
C LEU A 157 -5.83 -3.07 -13.95
N VAL A 158 -4.51 -3.26 -14.00
CA VAL A 158 -3.59 -2.70 -13.02
C VAL A 158 -3.53 -1.18 -13.17
N VAL A 159 -3.86 -0.47 -12.12
CA VAL A 159 -3.74 1.00 -12.07
C VAL A 159 -2.53 1.47 -11.28
N GLY A 160 -1.92 0.59 -10.49
CA GLY A 160 -0.74 0.90 -9.72
C GLY A 160 -0.36 -0.19 -8.73
N VAL A 161 0.61 0.12 -7.88
CA VAL A 161 1.01 -0.71 -6.75
C VAL A 161 1.10 0.17 -5.50
N ILE A 162 0.91 -0.43 -4.35
CA ILE A 162 1.03 0.27 -3.07
C ILE A 162 1.80 -0.58 -2.07
N THR A 163 2.65 0.07 -1.30
CA THR A 163 3.41 -0.56 -0.22
C THR A 163 2.96 -0.01 1.13
N LEU A 164 3.30 -0.73 2.19
CA LEU A 164 3.07 -0.25 3.55
C LEU A 164 3.79 1.10 3.77
N SER A 165 4.99 1.26 3.22
CA SER A 165 5.76 2.51 3.33
C SER A 165 5.03 3.70 2.69
N ASP A 166 4.29 3.49 1.61
CA ASP A 166 3.52 4.55 0.95
C ASP A 166 2.42 5.11 1.85
N ILE A 167 1.88 4.27 2.73
CA ILE A 167 0.79 4.64 3.64
C ILE A 167 1.35 5.31 4.90
N MET A 168 2.53 4.92 5.34
CA MET A 168 3.13 5.36 6.61
C MET A 168 3.88 6.70 6.53
N ILE A 169 3.84 7.36 5.40
CA ILE A 169 4.41 8.72 5.25
C ILE A 169 3.47 9.74 5.93
#